data_5469d437b0f3c6e4241e8432ebf00dfd
#
_entry.id   5469d437b0f3c6e4241e8432ebf00dfd
#
_cell.length_a   1.000
_cell.length_b   1.000
_cell.length_c   1.000
_cell.angle_alpha   90.00
_cell.angle_beta   90.00
_cell.angle_gamma   90.00
#
_symmetry.space_group_name_H-M   'P 1'
#
loop_
_entity.id
_entity.type
_entity.pdbx_description
1 polymer ?
#
loop_
_entity_poly.entity_id
_entity_poly.type
_entity_poly.pdbx_seq_one_letter_code
_entity_poly.pdbx_strand_id
1 'polypeptide(L)'
;MTEIAAPACTVETSTRTIDRHDLPYRVNNAALATNPLHRYCADPNLAIFDGRYFLYCTDDGVDDWGSTAFSVYVSDNLMDWERYPALDLRDVPWWTGSDGAWAPSIVRNADGRYVLLFVADSQIGTAVADTPYGPFIPTVEPIVRKGTFGCHTIDPGVFIDDDGTRYFLWGNGKAWIAPFSDDCLSLDESKAIGWILGDFREAIWVHRHGGLYYASWSENDTRDPAYCVKYAVAESLAGPWSGPRVLVEQNPGLHLYGTGHHNIVNIPGTDEWIIAYHRFAYHPSGRWAGGDGCHRETVFAPLNHLPDGSLEQVRPQVGSYVRPLGV
;
A
#
# COMPACT_ATOMS: atom_id res chain seq x y z
N MET A 1 8.96 -10.71 33.91
CA MET A 1 8.53 -10.39 32.56
C MET A 1 7.46 -9.32 32.70
N THR A 2 7.83 -8.08 32.49
CA THR A 2 6.93 -6.93 32.64
C THR A 2 6.34 -6.65 31.26
N GLU A 3 5.05 -6.96 31.09
CA GLU A 3 4.28 -6.53 29.93
C GLU A 3 4.38 -5.00 29.80
N ILE A 4 5.00 -4.54 28.74
CA ILE A 4 4.91 -3.13 28.34
C ILE A 4 3.63 -3.05 27.53
N ALA A 5 2.55 -2.61 28.16
CA ALA A 5 1.31 -2.26 27.48
C ALA A 5 1.62 -1.24 26.36
N ALA A 6 1.14 -1.52 25.17
CA ALA A 6 1.19 -0.56 24.06
C ALA A 6 0.51 0.74 24.53
N PRO A 7 1.10 1.92 24.25
CA PRO A 7 0.47 3.17 24.64
C PRO A 7 -0.88 3.29 23.95
N ALA A 8 -1.92 3.57 24.73
CA ALA A 8 -3.22 3.92 24.21
C ALA A 8 -3.05 5.12 23.26
N CYS A 9 -3.45 4.96 22.00
CA CYS A 9 -3.41 6.03 21.01
C CYS A 9 -4.46 7.08 21.41
N THR A 10 -4.04 8.07 22.17
CA THR A 10 -4.79 9.32 22.28
C THR A 10 -4.53 10.09 21.00
N VAL A 11 -5.56 10.36 20.22
CA VAL A 11 -5.51 11.30 19.08
C VAL A 11 -5.23 12.68 19.66
N GLU A 12 -3.96 13.02 19.81
CA GLU A 12 -3.58 14.43 19.97
C GLU A 12 -3.62 15.07 18.58
N THR A 13 -4.65 15.85 18.32
CA THR A 13 -4.70 16.77 17.18
C THR A 13 -3.59 17.80 17.39
N SER A 14 -2.42 17.53 16.85
CA SER A 14 -1.34 18.52 16.79
C SER A 14 -1.74 19.60 15.78
N THR A 15 -2.25 20.70 16.25
CA THR A 15 -2.50 21.92 15.45
C THR A 15 -1.20 22.69 15.19
N ARG A 16 -0.13 22.01 14.82
CA ARG A 16 1.07 22.70 14.33
C ARG A 16 0.80 23.20 12.93
N THR A 17 0.55 24.50 12.81
CA THR A 17 0.62 25.23 11.54
C THR A 17 2.07 25.14 11.04
N ILE A 18 2.32 24.29 10.07
CA ILE A 18 3.59 24.23 9.35
C ILE A 18 3.56 25.38 8.36
N ASP A 19 4.54 26.28 8.44
CA ASP A 19 4.68 27.37 7.49
C ASP A 19 5.01 26.76 6.11
N ARG A 20 4.11 26.92 5.15
CA ARG A 20 4.10 26.24 3.85
C ARG A 20 5.29 26.61 2.97
N HIS A 21 6.01 27.69 3.30
CA HIS A 21 7.13 28.19 2.53
C HIS A 21 8.49 27.60 2.92
N ASP A 22 8.59 26.89 4.06
CA ASP A 22 9.85 26.40 4.62
C ASP A 22 9.99 24.87 4.63
N LEU A 23 9.10 24.14 3.95
CA LEU A 23 9.19 22.68 3.93
C LEU A 23 10.23 22.22 2.90
N PRO A 24 11.41 21.77 3.34
CA PRO A 24 12.28 21.03 2.45
C PRO A 24 11.58 19.74 2.04
N TYR A 25 11.73 19.32 0.80
CA TYR A 25 11.21 18.05 0.26
C TYR A 25 11.66 16.81 1.04
N ARG A 26 12.56 16.96 2.01
CA ARG A 26 13.04 15.92 2.90
C ARG A 26 13.15 16.49 4.31
N VAL A 27 12.31 16.05 5.20
CA VAL A 27 12.48 16.34 6.62
C VAL A 27 13.42 15.29 7.21
N ASN A 28 14.71 15.59 7.23
CA ASN A 28 15.72 14.86 8.00
C ASN A 28 15.64 15.28 9.46
N ASN A 29 14.50 15.10 10.10
CA ASN A 29 14.36 15.45 11.49
C ASN A 29 13.98 14.21 12.29
N ALA A 30 14.95 13.68 13.03
CA ALA A 30 14.74 12.56 13.95
C ALA A 30 13.70 12.84 15.06
N ALA A 31 13.31 14.10 15.23
CA ALA A 31 12.23 14.50 16.12
C ALA A 31 10.84 14.49 15.47
N LEU A 32 10.76 14.43 14.14
CA LEU A 32 9.54 14.17 13.41
C LEU A 32 9.49 12.67 13.19
N ALA A 33 8.53 12.04 13.80
CA ALA A 33 8.35 10.61 13.93
C ALA A 33 8.90 9.78 12.77
N THR A 34 9.76 8.83 13.08
CA THR A 34 10.17 7.76 12.19
C THR A 34 8.98 6.99 11.65
N ASN A 35 7.88 7.02 12.40
CA ASN A 35 6.58 6.46 12.07
C ASN A 35 5.51 7.55 12.20
N PRO A 36 5.07 8.18 11.09
CA PRO A 36 4.11 9.29 11.14
C PRO A 36 2.73 8.88 11.66
N LEU A 37 2.38 7.60 11.64
CA LEU A 37 1.12 7.07 12.17
C LEU A 37 1.20 6.74 13.66
N HIS A 38 2.38 6.75 14.26
CA HIS A 38 2.63 6.38 15.65
C HIS A 38 2.13 4.97 16.03
N ARG A 39 2.08 4.06 15.07
CA ARG A 39 1.67 2.65 15.26
C ARG A 39 2.24 1.75 14.17
N TYR A 40 2.20 0.45 14.40
CA TYR A 40 2.52 -0.52 13.37
C TYR A 40 1.42 -0.56 12.32
N CYS A 41 1.79 -0.38 11.07
CA CYS A 41 0.88 -0.26 9.95
C CYS A 41 1.63 -0.69 8.69
N ALA A 42 1.20 -1.80 8.10
CA ALA A 42 1.87 -2.42 6.97
C ALA A 42 1.02 -2.37 5.70
N ASP A 43 1.60 -2.82 4.58
CA ASP A 43 0.90 -3.03 3.32
C ASP A 43 0.09 -1.78 2.89
N PRO A 44 0.75 -0.60 2.81
CA PRO A 44 0.05 0.66 2.61
C PRO A 44 -0.58 0.77 1.24
N ASN A 45 -1.80 1.30 1.19
CA ASN A 45 -2.44 1.82 -0.01
C ASN A 45 -2.82 3.28 0.23
N LEU A 46 -2.00 4.18 -0.28
CA LEU A 46 -2.22 5.62 -0.25
C LEU A 46 -3.10 6.03 -1.44
N ALA A 47 -4.12 6.83 -1.19
CA ALA A 47 -4.96 7.43 -2.24
C ALA A 47 -5.16 8.92 -1.97
N ILE A 48 -5.52 9.67 -3.01
CA ILE A 48 -5.82 11.10 -2.90
C ILE A 48 -7.24 11.31 -3.43
N PHE A 49 -8.14 11.75 -2.55
CA PHE A 49 -9.51 12.07 -2.88
C PHE A 49 -9.84 13.48 -2.36
N ASP A 50 -10.48 14.28 -3.19
CA ASP A 50 -10.99 15.59 -2.84
C ASP A 50 -9.95 16.48 -2.10
N GLY A 51 -8.67 16.38 -2.52
CA GLY A 51 -7.56 17.18 -1.99
C GLY A 51 -7.04 16.73 -0.63
N ARG A 52 -7.32 15.49 -0.20
CA ARG A 52 -6.79 14.89 1.03
C ARG A 52 -6.14 13.53 0.76
N TYR A 53 -5.18 13.16 1.58
CA TYR A 53 -4.60 11.83 1.60
C TYR A 53 -5.46 10.88 2.43
N PHE A 54 -5.65 9.66 1.91
CA PHE A 54 -6.30 8.55 2.58
C PHE A 54 -5.35 7.36 2.54
N LEU A 55 -4.98 6.84 3.69
CA LEU A 55 -4.12 5.68 3.80
C LEU A 55 -4.90 4.51 4.40
N TYR A 56 -4.90 3.41 3.69
CA TYR A 56 -5.43 2.12 4.13
C TYR A 56 -4.24 1.19 4.33
N CYS A 57 -4.25 0.41 5.40
CA CYS A 57 -3.14 -0.48 5.70
C CYS A 57 -3.58 -1.66 6.57
N THR A 58 -2.76 -2.69 6.61
CA THR A 58 -2.86 -3.76 7.59
C THR A 58 -2.52 -3.20 8.96
N ASP A 59 -3.41 -3.34 9.94
CA ASP A 59 -3.11 -3.07 11.34
C ASP A 59 -2.10 -4.13 11.82
N ASP A 60 -0.85 -3.74 12.02
CA ASP A 60 0.27 -4.62 12.39
C ASP A 60 0.55 -4.58 13.91
N GLY A 61 1.51 -5.37 14.38
CA GLY A 61 1.84 -5.52 15.80
C GLY A 61 1.00 -6.56 16.53
N VAL A 62 0.29 -7.42 15.77
CA VAL A 62 -0.46 -8.58 16.27
C VAL A 62 0.25 -9.85 15.78
N ASP A 63 0.46 -10.81 16.66
CA ASP A 63 1.11 -12.08 16.33
C ASP A 63 0.37 -12.79 15.19
N ASP A 64 1.13 -13.46 14.32
CA ASP A 64 0.62 -14.21 13.17
C ASP A 64 -0.29 -13.39 12.22
N TRP A 65 -0.06 -12.07 12.12
CA TRP A 65 -0.90 -11.15 11.32
C TRP A 65 -2.39 -11.23 11.64
N GLY A 66 -2.71 -11.47 12.91
CA GLY A 66 -4.06 -11.79 13.40
C GLY A 66 -4.99 -10.57 13.56
N SER A 67 -4.70 -9.42 12.97
CA SER A 67 -5.65 -8.30 12.97
C SER A 67 -6.95 -8.68 12.28
N THR A 68 -8.09 -8.25 12.83
CA THR A 68 -9.43 -8.57 12.32
C THR A 68 -10.20 -7.34 11.85
N ALA A 69 -9.54 -6.20 11.74
CA ALA A 69 -10.20 -4.96 11.35
C ALA A 69 -9.26 -4.08 10.52
N PHE A 70 -9.86 -3.23 9.71
CA PHE A 70 -9.19 -2.19 8.95
C PHE A 70 -9.52 -0.82 9.49
N SER A 71 -8.54 0.07 9.40
CA SER A 71 -8.70 1.49 9.66
C SER A 71 -8.30 2.28 8.43
N VAL A 72 -8.88 3.46 8.27
CA VAL A 72 -8.40 4.45 7.33
C VAL A 72 -7.82 5.64 8.09
N TYR A 73 -6.71 6.14 7.60
CA TYR A 73 -6.03 7.31 8.13
C TYR A 73 -6.16 8.45 7.11
N VAL A 74 -6.50 9.64 7.56
CA VAL A 74 -6.76 10.80 6.71
C VAL A 74 -5.82 11.92 7.09
N SER A 75 -5.17 12.55 6.10
CA SER A 75 -4.18 13.61 6.31
C SER A 75 -4.23 14.65 5.20
N ASP A 76 -3.80 15.87 5.52
CA ASP A 76 -3.61 16.92 4.53
C ASP A 76 -2.12 17.09 4.14
N ASN A 77 -1.19 16.40 4.85
CA ASN A 77 0.25 16.65 4.73
C ASN A 77 1.17 15.42 4.86
N LEU A 78 0.64 14.20 4.99
CA LEU A 78 1.36 12.95 5.26
C LEU A 78 2.07 12.88 6.63
N MET A 79 1.78 13.79 7.53
CA MET A 79 2.39 13.85 8.86
C MET A 79 1.35 13.76 9.99
N ASP A 80 0.32 14.58 9.90
CA ASP A 80 -0.75 14.63 10.90
C ASP A 80 -1.94 13.80 10.39
N TRP A 81 -2.33 12.78 11.14
CA TRP A 81 -3.31 11.80 10.70
C TRP A 81 -4.51 11.69 11.65
N GLU A 82 -5.70 11.68 11.09
CA GLU A 82 -6.95 11.28 11.75
C GLU A 82 -7.27 9.83 11.40
N ARG A 83 -7.67 9.03 12.39
CA ARG A 83 -8.01 7.61 12.20
C ARG A 83 -9.51 7.39 12.28
N TYR A 84 -10.04 6.62 11.32
CA TYR A 84 -11.43 6.17 11.30
C TYR A 84 -11.48 4.64 11.20
N PRO A 85 -12.39 3.94 11.92
CA PRO A 85 -12.65 2.52 11.69
C PRO A 85 -13.31 2.36 10.32
N ALA A 86 -12.81 1.42 9.51
CA ALA A 86 -13.27 1.20 8.14
C ALA A 86 -14.15 -0.06 8.01
N LEU A 87 -13.61 -1.21 8.38
CA LEU A 87 -14.29 -2.51 8.26
C LEU A 87 -13.80 -3.45 9.37
N ASP A 88 -14.73 -4.18 9.98
CA ASP A 88 -14.43 -5.31 10.88
C ASP A 88 -14.75 -6.62 10.15
N LEU A 89 -13.85 -7.61 10.18
CA LEU A 89 -14.05 -8.89 9.49
C LEU A 89 -15.25 -9.66 10.07
N ARG A 90 -15.65 -9.39 11.30
CA ARG A 90 -16.89 -9.96 11.89
C ARG A 90 -18.15 -9.58 11.13
N ASP A 91 -18.12 -8.50 10.36
CA ASP A 91 -19.21 -8.05 9.50
C ASP A 91 -19.14 -8.68 8.08
N VAL A 92 -18.05 -9.41 7.76
CA VAL A 92 -17.86 -10.08 6.47
C VAL A 92 -18.54 -11.45 6.47
N PRO A 93 -19.60 -11.66 5.66
CA PRO A 93 -20.45 -12.86 5.77
C PRO A 93 -19.72 -14.19 5.48
N TRP A 94 -18.62 -14.16 4.73
CA TRP A 94 -17.87 -15.34 4.31
C TRP A 94 -16.57 -15.56 5.09
N TRP A 95 -16.22 -14.66 6.01
CA TRP A 95 -15.04 -14.84 6.86
C TRP A 95 -15.26 -15.93 7.90
N THR A 96 -14.33 -16.86 8.00
CA THR A 96 -14.41 -18.00 8.94
C THR A 96 -13.50 -17.86 10.15
N GLY A 97 -12.61 -16.86 10.15
CA GLY A 97 -11.64 -16.64 11.21
C GLY A 97 -10.34 -17.42 11.03
N SER A 98 -10.05 -17.93 9.83
CA SER A 98 -8.81 -18.67 9.59
C SER A 98 -7.61 -17.78 9.37
N ASP A 99 -7.81 -16.59 8.81
CA ASP A 99 -6.77 -15.58 8.55
C ASP A 99 -7.29 -14.18 8.92
N GLY A 100 -6.36 -13.23 9.08
CA GLY A 100 -6.67 -11.87 9.48
C GLY A 100 -7.02 -10.93 8.32
N ALA A 101 -7.12 -9.65 8.66
CA ALA A 101 -7.39 -8.52 7.76
C ALA A 101 -6.07 -8.01 7.17
N TRP A 102 -5.83 -8.25 5.86
CA TRP A 102 -4.56 -7.93 5.24
C TRP A 102 -4.70 -7.07 3.98
N ALA A 103 -3.66 -6.28 3.69
CA ALA A 103 -3.37 -5.61 2.44
C ALA A 103 -4.60 -4.96 1.78
N PRO A 104 -5.22 -3.97 2.42
CA PRO A 104 -6.37 -3.27 1.84
C PRO A 104 -5.94 -2.40 0.65
N SER A 105 -6.82 -2.26 -0.34
CA SER A 105 -6.67 -1.31 -1.44
C SER A 105 -7.98 -0.58 -1.67
N ILE A 106 -7.93 0.65 -2.16
CA ILE A 106 -9.11 1.49 -2.35
C ILE A 106 -9.20 2.01 -3.78
N VAL A 107 -10.41 2.07 -4.29
CA VAL A 107 -10.71 2.72 -5.57
C VAL A 107 -12.02 3.49 -5.50
N ARG A 108 -12.11 4.61 -6.22
CA ARG A 108 -13.38 5.27 -6.50
C ARG A 108 -13.94 4.69 -7.81
N ASN A 109 -15.12 4.09 -7.75
CA ASN A 109 -15.75 3.47 -8.91
C ASN A 109 -16.40 4.53 -9.84
N ALA A 110 -16.96 4.08 -10.97
CA ALA A 110 -17.58 4.99 -11.95
C ALA A 110 -18.81 5.72 -11.39
N ASP A 111 -19.52 5.14 -10.43
CA ASP A 111 -20.67 5.76 -9.77
C ASP A 111 -20.26 6.78 -8.70
N GLY A 112 -18.96 6.97 -8.47
CA GLY A 112 -18.40 7.88 -7.48
C GLY A 112 -18.37 7.33 -6.07
N ARG A 113 -18.73 6.06 -5.85
CA ARG A 113 -18.63 5.36 -4.56
C ARG A 113 -17.23 4.81 -4.35
N TYR A 114 -16.89 4.51 -3.12
CA TYR A 114 -15.58 4.00 -2.72
C TYR A 114 -15.68 2.49 -2.49
N VAL A 115 -14.77 1.74 -3.12
CA VAL A 115 -14.71 0.28 -3.01
C VAL A 115 -13.38 -0.09 -2.33
N LEU A 116 -13.48 -0.61 -1.12
CA LEU A 116 -12.37 -1.19 -0.38
C LEU A 116 -12.22 -2.65 -0.82
N LEU A 117 -11.04 -2.99 -1.34
CA LEU A 117 -10.62 -4.36 -1.57
C LEU A 117 -9.79 -4.80 -0.37
N PHE A 118 -9.96 -6.03 0.06
CA PHE A 118 -9.27 -6.54 1.26
C PHE A 118 -9.07 -8.04 1.20
N VAL A 119 -8.13 -8.53 1.99
CA VAL A 119 -7.90 -9.96 2.17
C VAL A 119 -8.50 -10.42 3.50
N ALA A 120 -9.19 -11.55 3.45
CA ALA A 120 -9.65 -12.31 4.59
C ALA A 120 -9.72 -13.79 4.23
N ASP A 121 -9.29 -14.71 5.11
CA ASP A 121 -9.24 -16.15 4.86
C ASP A 121 -8.46 -16.52 3.57
N SER A 122 -7.42 -15.75 3.21
CA SER A 122 -6.66 -15.91 1.95
C SER A 122 -7.56 -15.82 0.71
N GLN A 123 -8.62 -15.03 0.76
CA GLN A 123 -9.52 -14.68 -0.32
C GLN A 123 -9.60 -13.15 -0.42
N ILE A 124 -9.95 -12.62 -1.58
CA ILE A 124 -10.11 -11.18 -1.74
C ILE A 124 -11.58 -10.84 -1.78
N GLY A 125 -11.98 -9.92 -0.91
CA GLY A 125 -13.32 -9.35 -0.84
C GLY A 125 -13.37 -7.90 -1.25
N THR A 126 -14.60 -7.41 -1.41
CA THR A 126 -14.91 -6.00 -1.65
C THR A 126 -15.90 -5.49 -0.60
N ALA A 127 -15.79 -4.22 -0.25
CA ALA A 127 -16.78 -3.53 0.58
C ALA A 127 -17.00 -2.12 0.04
N VAL A 128 -18.20 -1.60 0.12
CA VAL A 128 -18.60 -0.35 -0.56
C VAL A 128 -19.04 0.70 0.44
N ALA A 129 -18.65 1.95 0.21
CA ALA A 129 -19.07 3.10 1.01
C ALA A 129 -19.36 4.33 0.13
N ASP A 130 -20.12 5.27 0.67
CA ASP A 130 -20.38 6.56 0.02
C ASP A 130 -19.30 7.60 0.33
N THR A 131 -18.44 7.31 1.31
CA THR A 131 -17.30 8.18 1.68
C THR A 131 -16.01 7.36 1.75
N PRO A 132 -14.84 7.99 1.53
CA PRO A 132 -13.57 7.27 1.55
C PRO A 132 -13.14 6.78 2.95
N TYR A 133 -13.78 7.22 4.00
CA TYR A 133 -13.53 6.74 5.37
C TYR A 133 -14.59 5.76 5.89
N GLY A 134 -15.50 5.31 5.02
CA GLY A 134 -16.53 4.34 5.37
C GLY A 134 -17.80 4.94 5.98
N PRO A 135 -18.61 4.17 6.73
CA PRO A 135 -18.41 2.73 6.95
C PRO A 135 -18.55 1.91 5.66
N PHE A 136 -17.71 0.91 5.50
CA PHE A 136 -17.73 0.04 4.33
C PHE A 136 -18.66 -1.15 4.58
N ILE A 137 -19.53 -1.42 3.63
CA ILE A 137 -20.47 -2.57 3.66
C ILE A 137 -19.89 -3.68 2.79
N PRO A 138 -19.50 -4.83 3.35
CA PRO A 138 -18.89 -5.92 2.60
C PRO A 138 -19.91 -6.62 1.68
N THR A 139 -19.38 -7.16 0.57
CA THR A 139 -20.16 -8.04 -0.31
C THR A 139 -20.38 -9.42 0.34
N VAL A 140 -21.44 -10.08 -0.08
CA VAL A 140 -21.84 -11.39 0.48
C VAL A 140 -20.93 -12.55 0.06
N GLU A 141 -20.06 -12.33 -0.92
CA GLU A 141 -19.13 -13.31 -1.47
C GLU A 141 -17.78 -12.64 -1.75
N PRO A 142 -16.65 -13.37 -1.66
CA PRO A 142 -15.37 -12.86 -2.11
C PRO A 142 -15.36 -12.70 -3.64
N ILE A 143 -14.63 -11.69 -4.12
CA ILE A 143 -14.46 -11.46 -5.56
C ILE A 143 -13.45 -12.43 -6.19
N VAL A 144 -12.41 -12.83 -5.43
CA VAL A 144 -11.47 -13.90 -5.84
C VAL A 144 -11.37 -14.92 -4.72
N ARG A 145 -11.75 -16.15 -5.05
CA ARG A 145 -11.72 -17.26 -4.08
C ARG A 145 -10.34 -17.87 -3.99
N LYS A 146 -9.99 -18.36 -2.81
CA LYS A 146 -8.77 -19.13 -2.55
C LYS A 146 -8.64 -20.29 -3.52
N GLY A 147 -7.46 -20.42 -4.14
CA GLY A 147 -7.12 -21.55 -5.02
C GLY A 147 -7.62 -21.45 -6.46
N THR A 148 -8.37 -20.40 -6.84
CA THR A 148 -8.89 -20.24 -8.21
C THR A 148 -7.78 -20.10 -9.24
N PHE A 149 -6.71 -19.35 -8.92
CA PHE A 149 -5.66 -18.98 -9.90
C PHE A 149 -4.30 -19.66 -9.65
N GLY A 150 -4.20 -20.63 -8.77
CA GLY A 150 -2.95 -21.34 -8.48
C GLY A 150 -1.86 -20.46 -7.87
N CYS A 151 -2.26 -19.39 -7.19
CA CYS A 151 -1.41 -18.54 -6.37
C CYS A 151 -2.02 -18.36 -4.98
N HIS A 152 -1.27 -17.79 -4.04
CA HIS A 152 -1.87 -17.29 -2.80
C HIS A 152 -2.68 -16.02 -3.15
N THR A 153 -3.97 -16.03 -2.82
CA THR A 153 -4.95 -15.02 -3.26
C THR A 153 -4.95 -13.85 -2.29
N ILE A 154 -3.94 -12.99 -2.42
CA ILE A 154 -3.74 -11.81 -1.56
C ILE A 154 -3.30 -10.60 -2.38
N ASP A 155 -3.15 -9.46 -1.72
CA ASP A 155 -2.57 -8.20 -2.21
C ASP A 155 -3.34 -7.62 -3.40
N PRO A 156 -4.63 -7.28 -3.21
CA PRO A 156 -5.40 -6.66 -4.26
C PRO A 156 -4.91 -5.25 -4.59
N GLY A 157 -4.87 -4.93 -5.87
CA GLY A 157 -4.61 -3.59 -6.38
C GLY A 157 -5.56 -3.24 -7.52
N VAL A 158 -5.68 -1.96 -7.82
CA VAL A 158 -6.44 -1.49 -8.98
C VAL A 158 -5.58 -0.53 -9.80
N PHE A 159 -5.54 -0.78 -11.10
CA PHE A 159 -4.98 0.13 -12.07
C PHE A 159 -6.11 0.66 -12.96
N ILE A 160 -6.17 1.96 -13.16
CA ILE A 160 -7.08 2.62 -14.10
C ILE A 160 -6.23 3.24 -15.20
N ASP A 161 -6.41 2.77 -16.44
CA ASP A 161 -5.67 3.29 -17.59
C ASP A 161 -6.23 4.65 -18.04
N ASP A 162 -5.51 5.37 -18.90
CA ASP A 162 -5.88 6.71 -19.37
C ASP A 162 -7.21 6.73 -20.16
N ASP A 163 -7.61 5.60 -20.73
CA ASP A 163 -8.90 5.42 -21.42
C ASP A 163 -10.07 5.13 -20.45
N GLY A 164 -9.79 5.03 -19.16
CA GLY A 164 -10.76 4.71 -18.11
C GLY A 164 -10.97 3.22 -17.87
N THR A 165 -10.31 2.34 -18.65
CA THR A 165 -10.36 0.89 -18.42
C THR A 165 -9.76 0.55 -17.08
N ARG A 166 -10.47 -0.27 -16.30
CA ARG A 166 -10.05 -0.71 -14.98
C ARG A 166 -9.49 -2.12 -15.02
N TYR A 167 -8.43 -2.32 -14.28
CA TYR A 167 -7.78 -3.62 -14.13
C TYR A 167 -7.61 -3.95 -12.66
N PHE A 168 -7.99 -5.15 -12.30
CA PHE A 168 -7.77 -5.73 -10.99
C PHE A 168 -6.42 -6.47 -10.98
N LEU A 169 -5.63 -6.26 -9.96
CA LEU A 169 -4.29 -6.82 -9.76
C LEU A 169 -4.28 -7.63 -8.47
N TRP A 170 -3.59 -8.78 -8.43
CA TRP A 170 -3.44 -9.57 -7.22
C TRP A 170 -2.36 -10.63 -7.33
N GLY A 171 -2.03 -11.28 -6.22
CA GLY A 171 -1.32 -12.54 -6.18
C GLY A 171 -0.02 -12.53 -5.39
N ASN A 172 0.34 -13.72 -4.92
CA ASN A 172 1.62 -14.01 -4.26
C ASN A 172 2.21 -15.26 -4.89
N GLY A 173 3.50 -15.23 -5.21
CA GLY A 173 4.20 -16.23 -6.02
C GLY A 173 3.91 -16.15 -7.51
N LYS A 174 2.81 -15.55 -7.92
CA LYS A 174 2.47 -15.23 -9.31
C LYS A 174 1.57 -14.01 -9.36
N ALA A 175 1.92 -13.03 -10.19
CA ALA A 175 1.11 -11.84 -10.42
C ALA A 175 -0.01 -12.14 -11.42
N TRP A 176 -1.20 -11.62 -11.15
CA TRP A 176 -2.36 -11.70 -12.01
C TRP A 176 -2.94 -10.33 -12.27
N ILE A 177 -3.50 -10.16 -13.48
CA ILE A 177 -4.27 -8.99 -13.88
C ILE A 177 -5.51 -9.45 -14.65
N ALA A 178 -6.65 -8.81 -14.40
CA ALA A 178 -7.89 -9.04 -15.13
C ALA A 178 -8.66 -7.74 -15.35
N PRO A 179 -9.47 -7.60 -16.42
CA PRO A 179 -10.42 -6.52 -16.55
C PRO A 179 -11.38 -6.47 -15.37
N PHE A 180 -11.59 -5.28 -14.84
CA PHE A 180 -12.41 -5.01 -13.67
C PHE A 180 -13.64 -4.18 -14.08
N SER A 181 -14.80 -4.52 -13.56
CA SER A 181 -16.04 -3.80 -13.88
C SER A 181 -16.00 -2.35 -13.43
N ASP A 182 -16.82 -1.50 -14.05
CA ASP A 182 -16.90 -0.07 -13.74
C ASP A 182 -17.34 0.22 -12.31
N ASP A 183 -18.17 -0.66 -11.73
CA ASP A 183 -18.58 -0.59 -10.33
C ASP A 183 -17.53 -1.15 -9.36
N CYS A 184 -16.45 -1.77 -9.89
CA CYS A 184 -15.37 -2.41 -9.14
C CYS A 184 -15.86 -3.55 -8.21
N LEU A 185 -16.88 -4.30 -8.62
CA LEU A 185 -17.46 -5.41 -7.84
C LEU A 185 -17.39 -6.77 -8.54
N SER A 186 -16.92 -6.81 -9.79
CA SER A 186 -16.72 -8.06 -10.53
C SER A 186 -15.53 -7.97 -11.48
N LEU A 187 -14.90 -9.12 -11.76
CA LEU A 187 -13.81 -9.21 -12.74
C LEU A 187 -14.14 -10.25 -13.81
N ASP A 188 -13.58 -10.05 -15.01
CA ASP A 188 -13.66 -11.03 -16.07
C ASP A 188 -12.53 -12.06 -15.92
N GLU A 189 -12.77 -13.09 -15.12
CA GLU A 189 -11.81 -14.17 -14.87
C GLU A 189 -11.32 -14.86 -16.14
N SER A 190 -12.17 -14.92 -17.19
CA SER A 190 -11.82 -15.55 -18.46
C SER A 190 -10.72 -14.81 -19.22
N LYS A 191 -10.51 -13.53 -18.90
CA LYS A 191 -9.47 -12.67 -19.44
C LYS A 191 -8.30 -12.43 -18.48
N ALA A 192 -8.27 -13.15 -17.35
CA ALA A 192 -7.17 -13.03 -16.42
C ALA A 192 -5.84 -13.47 -17.05
N ILE A 193 -4.82 -12.64 -16.93
CA ILE A 193 -3.49 -12.89 -17.44
C ILE A 193 -2.53 -13.01 -16.25
N GLY A 194 -1.79 -14.12 -16.18
CA GLY A 194 -0.69 -14.28 -15.25
C GLY A 194 0.59 -13.73 -15.85
N TRP A 195 1.21 -12.77 -15.17
CA TRP A 195 2.47 -12.19 -15.61
C TRP A 195 3.66 -12.99 -15.11
N ILE A 196 4.67 -13.10 -15.98
CA ILE A 196 6.01 -13.61 -15.62
C ILE A 196 6.88 -12.38 -15.38
N LEU A 197 6.93 -11.96 -14.12
CA LEU A 197 7.83 -10.93 -13.64
C LEU A 197 8.95 -11.63 -12.86
N GLY A 198 10.20 -11.43 -13.27
CA GLY A 198 11.33 -12.05 -12.58
C GLY A 198 11.34 -11.67 -11.10
N ASP A 199 11.60 -12.65 -10.24
CA ASP A 199 11.71 -12.47 -8.78
C ASP A 199 10.43 -11.96 -8.08
N PHE A 200 9.25 -12.11 -8.72
CA PHE A 200 7.98 -11.69 -8.15
C PHE A 200 7.62 -12.53 -6.92
N ARG A 201 7.43 -11.85 -5.79
CA ARG A 201 6.88 -12.45 -4.58
C ARG A 201 5.41 -12.05 -4.39
N GLU A 202 5.11 -10.75 -4.30
CA GLU A 202 3.78 -10.24 -3.95
C GLU A 202 3.63 -8.74 -4.24
N ALA A 203 2.47 -8.14 -3.88
CA ALA A 203 2.21 -6.70 -3.91
C ALA A 203 2.40 -6.07 -5.28
N ILE A 204 1.76 -6.66 -6.30
CA ILE A 204 1.79 -6.11 -7.66
C ILE A 204 1.09 -4.74 -7.70
N TRP A 205 1.77 -3.75 -8.25
CA TRP A 205 1.23 -2.43 -8.52
C TRP A 205 1.53 -1.99 -9.94
N VAL A 206 0.64 -1.22 -10.56
CA VAL A 206 0.85 -0.64 -11.88
C VAL A 206 0.54 0.84 -11.85
N HIS A 207 1.38 1.62 -12.50
CA HIS A 207 1.08 3.01 -12.85
C HIS A 207 1.55 3.33 -14.27
N ARG A 208 1.10 4.45 -14.82
CA ARG A 208 1.48 4.92 -16.15
C ARG A 208 2.05 6.32 -16.07
N HIS A 209 3.14 6.57 -16.78
CA HIS A 209 3.77 7.88 -16.90
C HIS A 209 4.47 8.01 -18.25
N GLY A 210 4.37 9.17 -18.91
CA GLY A 210 5.10 9.44 -20.16
C GLY A 210 4.80 8.46 -21.32
N GLY A 211 3.63 7.81 -21.32
CA GLY A 211 3.27 6.79 -22.30
C GLY A 211 3.78 5.37 -21.99
N LEU A 212 4.55 5.20 -20.90
CA LEU A 212 5.06 3.92 -20.46
C LEU A 212 4.26 3.36 -19.27
N TYR A 213 4.16 2.04 -19.20
CA TYR A 213 3.63 1.29 -18.07
C TYR A 213 4.76 0.83 -17.16
N TYR A 214 4.55 0.97 -15.86
CA TYR A 214 5.47 0.55 -14.81
C TYR A 214 4.76 -0.49 -13.96
N ALA A 215 5.22 -1.74 -14.02
CA ALA A 215 4.81 -2.76 -13.06
C ALA A 215 5.86 -2.81 -11.95
N SER A 216 5.42 -2.76 -10.70
CA SER A 216 6.31 -2.86 -9.54
C SER A 216 5.76 -3.87 -8.54
N TRP A 217 6.63 -4.53 -7.79
CA TRP A 217 6.28 -5.63 -6.89
C TRP A 217 7.32 -5.81 -5.80
N SER A 218 6.99 -6.63 -4.81
CA SER A 218 7.95 -7.04 -3.79
C SER A 218 8.65 -8.33 -4.14
N GLU A 219 9.94 -8.40 -3.83
CA GLU A 219 10.80 -9.58 -3.86
C GLU A 219 11.14 -10.01 -2.43
N ASN A 220 11.42 -11.27 -2.24
CA ASN A 220 11.68 -11.96 -0.98
C ASN A 220 10.42 -12.12 -0.11
N ASP A 221 10.58 -12.62 1.10
CA ASP A 221 9.49 -12.78 2.07
C ASP A 221 9.42 -11.52 2.95
N THR A 222 8.22 -11.10 3.34
CA THR A 222 8.02 -9.89 4.17
C THR A 222 8.70 -9.95 5.55
N ARG A 223 9.16 -11.14 5.97
CA ARG A 223 9.97 -11.33 7.20
C ARG A 223 11.47 -11.20 6.96
N ASP A 224 11.89 -11.18 5.69
CA ASP A 224 13.30 -11.09 5.33
C ASP A 224 13.78 -9.63 5.39
N PRO A 225 14.88 -9.32 6.09
CA PRO A 225 15.49 -7.99 6.06
C PRO A 225 15.78 -7.47 4.65
N ALA A 226 16.02 -8.36 3.67
CA ALA A 226 16.25 -8.01 2.27
C ALA A 226 14.96 -7.89 1.45
N TYR A 227 13.78 -7.91 2.06
CA TYR A 227 12.51 -7.60 1.37
C TYR A 227 12.61 -6.22 0.71
N CYS A 228 12.27 -6.13 -0.57
CA CYS A 228 12.51 -4.95 -1.37
C CYS A 228 11.45 -4.74 -2.45
N VAL A 229 11.41 -3.56 -3.06
CA VAL A 229 10.57 -3.27 -4.21
C VAL A 229 11.39 -3.30 -5.49
N LYS A 230 10.90 -4.05 -6.48
CA LYS A 230 11.41 -4.05 -7.86
C LYS A 230 10.37 -3.50 -8.83
N TYR A 231 10.82 -3.13 -10.02
CA TYR A 231 9.94 -2.68 -11.11
C TYR A 231 10.45 -3.10 -12.47
N ALA A 232 9.55 -3.14 -13.43
CA ALA A 232 9.83 -3.29 -14.86
C ALA A 232 8.99 -2.29 -15.66
N VAL A 233 9.43 -1.98 -16.88
CA VAL A 233 8.82 -1.00 -17.77
C VAL A 233 8.40 -1.67 -19.07
N ALA A 234 7.25 -1.25 -19.63
CA ALA A 234 6.77 -1.69 -20.93
C ALA A 234 6.03 -0.55 -21.66
N GLU A 235 5.95 -0.66 -22.99
CA GLU A 235 5.13 0.24 -23.83
C GLU A 235 3.65 -0.20 -23.88
N SER A 236 3.37 -1.41 -23.39
CA SER A 236 2.02 -1.99 -23.36
C SER A 236 1.80 -2.75 -22.04
N LEU A 237 0.59 -2.70 -21.51
CA LEU A 237 0.19 -3.43 -20.31
C LEU A 237 0.35 -4.96 -20.49
N ALA A 238 0.27 -5.45 -21.73
CA ALA A 238 0.54 -6.87 -22.05
C ALA A 238 2.04 -7.19 -22.10
N GLY A 239 2.93 -6.21 -21.96
CA GLY A 239 4.36 -6.34 -22.14
C GLY A 239 4.81 -6.24 -23.62
N PRO A 240 6.03 -6.71 -23.98
CA PRO A 240 6.97 -7.36 -23.07
C PRO A 240 7.52 -6.38 -22.01
N TRP A 241 7.68 -6.86 -20.80
CA TRP A 241 8.27 -6.11 -19.70
C TRP A 241 9.80 -6.14 -19.77
N SER A 242 10.44 -5.03 -19.42
CA SER A 242 11.91 -4.98 -19.26
C SER A 242 12.39 -5.94 -18.18
N GLY A 243 13.70 -6.20 -18.11
CA GLY A 243 14.27 -6.89 -16.94
C GLY A 243 14.04 -6.08 -15.65
N PRO A 244 13.88 -6.77 -14.51
CA PRO A 244 13.60 -6.12 -13.22
C PRO A 244 14.76 -5.24 -12.77
N ARG A 245 14.41 -4.10 -12.15
CA ARG A 245 15.33 -3.15 -11.51
C ARG A 245 14.88 -2.91 -10.08
N VAL A 246 15.82 -2.65 -9.18
CA VAL A 246 15.52 -2.29 -7.78
C VAL A 246 14.96 -0.86 -7.73
N LEU A 247 13.80 -0.70 -7.07
CA LEU A 247 13.20 0.60 -6.80
C LEU A 247 13.45 1.05 -5.35
N VAL A 248 13.17 0.18 -4.39
CA VAL A 248 13.44 0.43 -2.96
C VAL A 248 14.14 -0.78 -2.39
N GLU A 249 15.24 -0.60 -1.71
CA GLU A 249 15.95 -1.65 -0.97
C GLU A 249 16.32 -1.19 0.43
N GLN A 250 16.69 -2.12 1.28
CA GLN A 250 17.15 -1.84 2.64
C GLN A 250 18.28 -0.81 2.69
N ASN A 251 18.40 -0.11 3.81
CA ASN A 251 19.54 0.77 4.11
C ASN A 251 20.21 0.34 5.42
N PRO A 252 21.11 -0.66 5.40
CA PRO A 252 21.74 -1.19 6.61
C PRO A 252 22.55 -0.15 7.38
N GLY A 253 23.10 0.86 6.69
CA GLY A 253 23.84 1.96 7.32
C GLY A 253 22.97 2.84 8.24
N LEU A 254 21.65 2.80 8.05
CA LEU A 254 20.67 3.48 8.90
C LEU A 254 19.80 2.50 9.70
N HIS A 255 20.11 1.20 9.70
CA HIS A 255 19.31 0.14 10.32
C HIS A 255 17.86 0.06 9.78
N LEU A 256 17.67 0.28 8.48
CA LEU A 256 16.39 0.23 7.78
C LEU A 256 16.32 -1.04 6.93
N TYR A 257 15.36 -1.90 7.21
CA TYR A 257 15.22 -3.23 6.62
C TYR A 257 13.76 -3.54 6.26
N GLY A 258 13.54 -4.59 5.46
CA GLY A 258 12.22 -5.09 5.13
C GLY A 258 11.37 -4.07 4.36
N THR A 259 11.98 -3.36 3.40
CA THR A 259 11.38 -2.25 2.66
C THR A 259 10.62 -2.76 1.45
N GLY A 260 9.34 -3.02 1.58
CA GLY A 260 8.51 -3.55 0.50
C GLY A 260 7.04 -3.23 0.65
N HIS A 261 6.20 -3.99 -0.02
CA HIS A 261 4.76 -3.86 -0.14
C HIS A 261 4.33 -2.39 -0.24
N HIS A 262 4.18 -1.91 -1.43
CA HIS A 262 4.08 -0.48 -1.74
C HIS A 262 2.86 -0.19 -2.61
N ASN A 263 2.49 1.08 -2.67
CA ASN A 263 1.77 1.64 -3.81
C ASN A 263 2.36 2.98 -4.26
N ILE A 264 2.03 3.39 -5.47
CA ILE A 264 2.53 4.62 -6.09
C ILE A 264 1.32 5.46 -6.52
N VAL A 265 1.32 6.74 -6.15
CA VAL A 265 0.26 7.68 -6.49
C VAL A 265 0.81 8.96 -7.10
N ASN A 266 0.10 9.51 -8.09
CA ASN A 266 0.33 10.85 -8.60
C ASN A 266 -0.42 11.88 -7.77
N ILE A 267 0.19 13.04 -7.51
CA ILE A 267 -0.51 14.19 -6.95
C ILE A 267 -1.32 14.84 -8.07
N PRO A 268 -2.67 14.85 -7.98
CA PRO A 268 -3.52 15.32 -9.06
C PRO A 268 -3.17 16.72 -9.56
N GLY A 269 -3.05 16.87 -10.88
CA GLY A 269 -2.74 18.14 -11.54
C GLY A 269 -1.25 18.51 -11.53
N THR A 270 -0.38 17.62 -11.10
CA THR A 270 1.09 17.81 -11.09
C THR A 270 1.81 16.62 -11.70
N ASP A 271 3.12 16.73 -11.90
CA ASP A 271 4.01 15.61 -12.23
C ASP A 271 4.76 15.08 -10.97
N GLU A 272 4.22 15.34 -9.80
CA GLU A 272 4.77 14.82 -8.54
C GLU A 272 4.15 13.45 -8.20
N TRP A 273 5.01 12.52 -7.81
CA TRP A 273 4.63 11.16 -7.45
C TRP A 273 5.14 10.78 -6.06
N ILE A 274 4.36 9.97 -5.38
CA ILE A 274 4.68 9.47 -4.04
C ILE A 274 4.63 7.96 -4.07
N ILE A 275 5.64 7.32 -3.49
CA ILE A 275 5.59 5.92 -3.11
C ILE A 275 5.33 5.81 -1.61
N ALA A 276 4.30 5.05 -1.24
CA ALA A 276 4.07 4.57 0.12
C ALA A 276 4.56 3.13 0.19
N TYR A 277 5.35 2.78 1.19
CA TYR A 277 5.84 1.42 1.39
C TYR A 277 5.99 1.13 2.88
N HIS A 278 5.99 -0.14 3.26
CA HIS A 278 6.33 -0.48 4.63
C HIS A 278 7.81 -0.82 4.78
N ARG A 279 8.29 -0.77 6.00
CA ARG A 279 9.57 -1.30 6.44
C ARG A 279 9.42 -1.90 7.83
N PHE A 280 10.42 -2.66 8.30
CA PHE A 280 10.47 -3.01 9.71
C PHE A 280 10.50 -1.75 10.56
N ALA A 281 9.74 -1.75 11.65
CA ALA A 281 9.62 -0.58 12.50
C ALA A 281 10.98 -0.12 12.98
N TYR A 282 11.28 1.14 12.75
CA TYR A 282 12.57 1.70 13.10
C TYR A 282 12.74 1.76 14.61
N HIS A 283 13.89 1.30 15.06
CA HIS A 283 14.36 1.54 16.41
C HIS A 283 15.88 1.78 16.40
N PRO A 284 16.40 2.83 17.09
CA PRO A 284 17.83 3.16 17.06
C PRO A 284 18.76 2.01 17.48
N SER A 285 18.28 1.06 18.27
CA SER A 285 19.03 -0.14 18.66
C SER A 285 19.01 -1.27 17.64
N GLY A 286 18.29 -1.11 16.51
CA GLY A 286 18.07 -2.20 15.55
C GLY A 286 17.20 -3.33 16.07
N ARG A 287 16.33 -3.09 17.05
CA ARG A 287 15.48 -4.11 17.70
C ARG A 287 14.71 -4.98 16.72
N TRP A 288 14.21 -4.43 15.63
CA TRP A 288 13.40 -5.13 14.63
C TRP A 288 14.17 -5.48 13.36
N ALA A 289 15.49 -5.24 13.32
CA ALA A 289 16.30 -5.45 12.12
C ALA A 289 16.32 -6.89 11.61
N GLY A 290 16.05 -7.87 12.49
CA GLY A 290 15.96 -9.28 12.13
C GLY A 290 14.65 -9.67 11.43
N GLY A 291 13.64 -8.83 11.54
CA GLY A 291 12.29 -9.07 11.01
C GLY A 291 11.52 -10.16 11.76
N ASP A 292 10.24 -9.95 11.93
CA ASP A 292 9.30 -10.97 12.40
C ASP A 292 8.02 -10.98 11.55
N GLY A 293 7.91 -10.03 10.61
CA GLY A 293 6.77 -9.83 9.73
C GLY A 293 5.59 -9.09 10.38
N CYS A 294 5.60 -8.83 11.69
CA CYS A 294 4.46 -8.28 12.42
C CYS A 294 4.72 -6.90 13.02
N HIS A 295 5.93 -6.39 12.94
CA HIS A 295 6.29 -5.06 13.45
C HIS A 295 6.79 -4.17 12.32
N ARG A 296 5.88 -3.82 11.43
CA ARG A 296 6.16 -2.98 10.24
C ARG A 296 5.52 -1.61 10.40
N GLU A 297 6.11 -0.61 9.76
CA GLU A 297 5.61 0.75 9.74
C GLU A 297 5.57 1.29 8.32
N THR A 298 4.55 2.07 7.99
CA THR A 298 4.42 2.75 6.71
C THR A 298 5.21 4.04 6.70
N VAL A 299 5.92 4.27 5.59
CA VAL A 299 6.65 5.50 5.30
C VAL A 299 6.40 5.94 3.85
N PHE A 300 6.66 7.20 3.59
CA PHE A 300 6.45 7.84 2.29
C PHE A 300 7.77 8.38 1.75
N ALA A 301 7.92 8.36 0.42
CA ALA A 301 9.03 8.99 -0.26
C ALA A 301 8.57 9.60 -1.59
N PRO A 302 9.24 10.66 -2.11
CA PRO A 302 9.03 11.10 -3.48
C PRO A 302 9.51 10.02 -4.45
N LEU A 303 8.82 9.90 -5.58
CA LEU A 303 9.19 9.02 -6.70
C LEU A 303 9.44 9.88 -7.93
N ASN A 304 10.60 9.71 -8.56
CA ASN A 304 10.98 10.47 -9.74
C ASN A 304 11.10 9.55 -10.97
N HIS A 305 10.45 9.97 -12.07
CA HIS A 305 10.64 9.39 -13.39
C HIS A 305 11.83 10.09 -14.07
N LEU A 306 12.75 9.32 -14.62
CA LEU A 306 13.93 9.86 -15.29
C LEU A 306 13.67 10.04 -16.81
N PRO A 307 14.40 10.93 -17.50
CA PRO A 307 14.19 11.18 -18.93
C PRO A 307 14.38 9.97 -19.82
N ASP A 308 15.10 8.94 -19.37
CA ASP A 308 15.33 7.68 -20.09
C ASP A 308 14.18 6.66 -19.89
N GLY A 309 13.12 7.05 -19.18
CA GLY A 309 12.00 6.18 -18.85
C GLY A 309 12.25 5.25 -17.68
N SER A 310 13.37 5.36 -16.97
CA SER A 310 13.60 4.63 -15.73
C SER A 310 13.06 5.39 -14.52
N LEU A 311 12.92 4.70 -13.37
CA LEU A 311 12.64 5.32 -12.08
C LEU A 311 13.96 5.57 -11.33
N GLU A 312 14.05 6.72 -10.66
CA GLU A 312 15.12 6.97 -9.70
C GLU A 312 14.96 6.01 -8.50
N GLN A 313 16.04 5.34 -8.12
CA GLN A 313 16.02 4.45 -6.96
C GLN A 313 15.72 5.25 -5.68
N VAL A 314 14.67 4.87 -4.97
CA VAL A 314 14.30 5.46 -3.68
C VAL A 314 15.24 4.92 -2.60
N ARG A 315 15.91 5.84 -1.89
CA ARG A 315 16.81 5.49 -0.78
C ARG A 315 16.09 5.70 0.55
N PRO A 316 15.78 4.62 1.31
CA PRO A 316 15.11 4.72 2.59
C PRO A 316 15.87 5.66 3.55
N GLN A 317 15.11 6.53 4.20
CA GLN A 317 15.58 7.47 5.22
C GLN A 317 14.88 7.15 6.55
N VAL A 318 15.48 7.57 7.67
CA VAL A 318 14.86 7.39 8.99
C VAL A 318 13.51 8.12 9.06
N GLY A 319 13.46 9.35 8.58
CA GLY A 319 12.22 10.13 8.51
C GLY A 319 11.36 9.78 7.30
N SER A 320 10.07 10.04 7.39
CA SER A 320 9.11 9.92 6.30
C SER A 320 8.96 11.24 5.54
N TYR A 321 8.58 11.15 4.27
CA TYR A 321 8.30 12.30 3.42
C TYR A 321 7.04 13.02 3.88
N VAL A 322 7.08 14.35 3.84
CA VAL A 322 5.95 15.22 4.17
C VAL A 322 5.62 16.08 2.95
N ARG A 323 4.35 16.09 2.54
CA ARG A 323 3.89 16.85 1.37
C ARG A 323 2.47 17.35 1.60
N PRO A 324 2.27 18.63 1.96
CA PRO A 324 0.93 19.22 2.04
C PRO A 324 0.23 19.23 0.67
N LEU A 325 -1.06 18.96 0.64
CA LEU A 325 -1.91 19.15 -0.53
C LEU A 325 -2.50 20.58 -0.55
N GLY A 326 -2.80 21.08 -1.74
CA GLY A 326 -3.46 22.37 -1.91
C GLY A 326 -2.53 23.60 -1.78
N VAL A 327 -1.24 23.42 -2.02
CA VAL A 327 -0.24 24.52 -2.08
C VAL A 327 0.16 24.72 -3.54
#